data_8f2923282336f6d25cc5350508b64699
#
_entry.id   8f2923282336f6d25cc5350508b64699
#
_cell.length_a   1.000
_cell.length_b   1.000
_cell.length_c   1.000
_cell.angle_alpha   90.00
_cell.angle_beta   90.00
_cell.angle_gamma   90.00
#
_symmetry.space_group_name_H-M   'P 1'
#
loop_
_entity.id
_entity.type
_entity.pdbx_description
1 polymer ?
#
loop_
_entity_poly.entity_id
_entity_poly.type
_entity_poly.pdbx_seq_one_letter_code
_entity_poly.pdbx_strand_id
1 'polypeptide(L)'
;QYIGCNLLDSKKTKSVLQFYKSPRNQLGTENVEISLNLNPQDVKEELRLDSIDNTVRLCVVLNDFIEQEGNILVLCGGRGTTLKLASYTKMYFEEKGMLPDMSCDEEIQRAIEIVKLENGENDPLIECLKFGICYHNSGLSSLVKETIEELVRNNKIKLIFATTTLAQGMNFP
;
A
#
# COMPACT_ATOMS: atom_id res chain seq x y z
N GLN A 1 7.68 -12.54 -9.40
CA GLN A 1 6.36 -12.85 -9.98
C GLN A 1 5.46 -11.65 -9.71
N TYR A 2 5.12 -10.88 -10.77
CA TYR A 2 4.24 -9.72 -10.62
C TYR A 2 2.79 -10.19 -10.69
N ILE A 3 2.02 -9.90 -9.66
CA ILE A 3 0.58 -10.16 -9.64
C ILE A 3 -0.10 -8.78 -9.60
N GLY A 4 -0.79 -8.44 -10.68
CA GLY A 4 -1.63 -7.24 -10.73
C GLY A 4 -3.07 -7.62 -10.41
N CYS A 5 -3.75 -6.85 -9.56
CA CYS A 5 -5.15 -7.04 -9.23
C CYS A 5 -5.98 -5.86 -9.71
N ASN A 6 -7.00 -6.10 -10.51
CA ASN A 6 -8.02 -5.11 -10.81
C ASN A 6 -9.33 -5.52 -10.14
N LEU A 7 -9.92 -4.62 -9.37
CA LEU A 7 -11.24 -4.82 -8.78
C LEU A 7 -12.31 -4.53 -9.83
N LEU A 8 -13.03 -5.54 -10.28
CA LEU A 8 -13.91 -5.42 -11.45
C LEU A 8 -15.38 -5.10 -11.16
N ASP A 9 -15.86 -5.12 -9.93
CA ASP A 9 -17.28 -4.80 -9.71
C ASP A 9 -17.54 -3.92 -8.50
N SER A 10 -18.20 -2.77 -8.76
CA SER A 10 -18.56 -1.78 -7.74
C SER A 10 -19.91 -2.04 -7.08
N LYS A 11 -20.69 -2.99 -7.55
CA LYS A 11 -22.09 -3.18 -7.15
C LYS A 11 -22.43 -4.51 -6.48
N LYS A 12 -21.50 -5.45 -6.41
CA LYS A 12 -21.76 -6.78 -5.84
C LYS A 12 -20.82 -7.08 -4.68
N THR A 13 -21.36 -7.79 -3.69
CA THR A 13 -20.66 -8.34 -2.52
C THR A 13 -19.59 -9.41 -2.86
N LYS A 14 -19.32 -9.64 -4.11
CA LYS A 14 -18.25 -10.50 -4.61
C LYS A 14 -17.29 -9.65 -5.42
N SER A 15 -16.09 -9.45 -4.91
CA SER A 15 -15.02 -8.80 -5.65
C SER A 15 -14.31 -9.83 -6.50
N VAL A 16 -14.23 -9.57 -7.79
CA VAL A 16 -13.44 -10.37 -8.73
C VAL A 16 -12.06 -9.78 -8.83
N LEU A 17 -11.05 -10.54 -8.48
CA LEU A 17 -9.65 -10.18 -8.68
C LEU A 17 -9.17 -10.75 -10.02
N GLN A 18 -8.64 -9.88 -10.87
CA GLN A 18 -7.90 -10.33 -12.04
C GLN A 18 -6.42 -10.44 -11.68
N PHE A 19 -5.88 -11.65 -11.77
CA PHE A 19 -4.45 -11.88 -11.64
C PHE A 19 -3.79 -11.84 -13.01
N TYR A 20 -2.81 -10.97 -13.15
CA TYR A 20 -1.92 -10.98 -14.31
C TYR A 20 -0.69 -11.82 -13.95
N LYS A 21 -0.67 -13.06 -14.39
CA LYS A 21 0.53 -13.87 -14.36
C LYS A 21 1.37 -13.44 -15.56
N SER A 22 2.50 -12.78 -15.34
CA SER A 22 3.47 -12.50 -16.39
C SER A 22 4.51 -13.63 -16.41
N PRO A 23 4.37 -14.65 -17.23
CA PRO A 23 5.50 -15.47 -17.63
C PRO A 23 6.27 -14.68 -18.69
N ARG A 24 7.58 -14.77 -18.68
CA ARG A 24 8.48 -14.07 -19.60
C ARG A 24 8.15 -14.19 -21.09
N ASN A 25 7.17 -14.99 -21.51
CA ASN A 25 6.84 -15.27 -22.90
C ASN A 25 5.37 -15.53 -23.23
N GLN A 26 4.39 -15.24 -22.37
CA GLN A 26 2.97 -15.43 -22.74
C GLN A 26 2.09 -14.35 -22.14
N LEU A 27 1.46 -13.57 -22.99
CA LEU A 27 0.31 -12.72 -22.69
C LEU A 27 -0.91 -13.62 -22.40
N GLY A 28 -1.08 -14.00 -21.15
CA GLY A 28 -2.25 -14.72 -20.66
C GLY A 28 -2.79 -14.02 -19.41
N THR A 29 -4.00 -13.47 -19.50
CA THR A 29 -4.77 -13.06 -18.34
C THR A 29 -5.53 -14.28 -17.86
N GLU A 30 -5.17 -14.83 -16.71
CA GLU A 30 -6.03 -15.77 -16.00
C GLU A 30 -6.95 -14.95 -15.09
N ASN A 31 -8.25 -14.98 -15.36
CA ASN A 31 -9.25 -14.45 -14.46
C ASN A 31 -9.47 -15.48 -13.37
N VAL A 32 -8.98 -15.22 -12.18
CA VAL A 32 -9.31 -16.03 -11.01
C VAL A 32 -10.35 -15.28 -10.21
N GLU A 33 -11.55 -15.84 -10.10
CA GLU A 33 -12.54 -15.31 -9.17
C GLU A 33 -12.13 -15.68 -7.75
N ILE A 34 -11.78 -14.67 -6.96
CA ILE A 34 -11.53 -14.83 -5.53
C ILE A 34 -12.69 -14.20 -4.78
N SER A 35 -13.30 -14.99 -3.90
CA SER A 35 -14.24 -14.46 -2.92
C SER A 35 -13.43 -13.78 -1.82
N LEU A 36 -13.57 -12.46 -1.68
CA LEU A 36 -12.94 -11.70 -0.60
C LEU A 36 -13.74 -11.89 0.70
N ASN A 37 -13.04 -11.95 1.83
CA ASN A 37 -13.63 -12.25 3.14
C ASN A 37 -14.47 -11.09 3.70
N LEU A 38 -14.20 -9.86 3.26
CA LEU A 38 -14.86 -8.67 3.79
C LEU A 38 -15.92 -8.11 2.84
N ASN A 39 -17.00 -7.62 3.45
CA ASN A 39 -18.01 -6.83 2.74
C ASN A 39 -17.55 -5.38 2.65
N PRO A 40 -17.54 -4.76 1.45
CA PRO A 40 -17.16 -3.35 1.28
C PRO A 40 -18.02 -2.37 2.12
N GLN A 41 -19.26 -2.70 2.42
CA GLN A 41 -20.13 -1.84 3.24
C GLN A 41 -19.64 -1.78 4.68
N ASP A 42 -19.22 -2.90 5.26
CA ASP A 42 -18.71 -2.96 6.63
C ASP A 42 -17.40 -2.15 6.75
N VAL A 43 -16.49 -2.32 5.79
CA VAL A 43 -15.23 -1.55 5.73
C VAL A 43 -15.48 -0.04 5.56
N LYS A 44 -16.48 0.34 4.75
CA LYS A 44 -16.88 1.74 4.60
C LYS A 44 -17.34 2.35 5.93
N GLU A 45 -18.15 1.60 6.70
CA GLU A 45 -18.67 2.04 8.00
C GLU A 45 -17.54 2.16 9.04
N GLU A 46 -16.63 1.19 9.10
CA GLU A 46 -15.44 1.23 9.96
C GLU A 46 -14.55 2.45 9.64
N LEU A 47 -14.30 2.73 8.36
CA LEU A 47 -13.52 3.89 7.90
C LEU A 47 -14.30 5.22 8.00
N ARG A 48 -15.59 5.20 8.35
CA ARG A 48 -16.49 6.37 8.42
C ARG A 48 -16.51 7.20 7.13
N LEU A 49 -16.53 6.49 6.00
CA LEU A 49 -16.57 7.11 4.67
C LEU A 49 -18.02 7.21 4.15
N ASP A 50 -18.30 8.24 3.35
CA ASP A 50 -19.64 8.48 2.79
C ASP A 50 -19.98 7.49 1.68
N SER A 51 -18.98 6.97 0.99
CA SER A 51 -19.17 6.08 -0.16
C SER A 51 -18.12 4.97 -0.23
N ILE A 52 -18.44 3.90 -0.96
CA ILE A 52 -17.49 2.85 -1.30
C ILE A 52 -16.57 3.34 -2.42
N ASP A 53 -15.52 4.04 -2.03
CA ASP A 53 -14.49 4.54 -2.92
C ASP A 53 -13.31 3.54 -3.10
N ASN A 54 -12.26 3.97 -3.77
CA ASN A 54 -11.07 3.15 -3.96
C ASN A 54 -10.34 2.81 -2.66
N THR A 55 -10.51 3.61 -1.60
CA THR A 55 -9.94 3.36 -0.27
C THR A 55 -10.59 2.12 0.36
N VAL A 56 -11.92 2.09 0.38
CA VAL A 56 -12.70 0.94 0.88
C VAL A 56 -12.33 -0.33 0.12
N ARG A 57 -12.35 -0.26 -1.22
CA ARG A 57 -12.05 -1.42 -2.07
C ARG A 57 -10.64 -1.94 -1.83
N LEU A 58 -9.67 -1.04 -1.67
CA LEU A 58 -8.30 -1.42 -1.39
C LEU A 58 -8.17 -2.12 -0.04
N CYS A 59 -8.78 -1.60 1.03
CA CYS A 59 -8.75 -2.23 2.35
C CYS A 59 -9.40 -3.62 2.34
N VAL A 60 -10.50 -3.80 1.59
CA VAL A 60 -11.13 -5.12 1.39
C VAL A 60 -10.16 -6.11 0.74
N VAL A 61 -9.47 -5.69 -0.32
CA VAL A 61 -8.49 -6.56 -1.00
C VAL A 61 -7.29 -6.84 -0.10
N LEU A 62 -6.71 -5.80 0.49
CA LEU A 62 -5.51 -5.94 1.31
C LEU A 62 -5.74 -6.80 2.54
N ASN A 63 -6.95 -6.82 3.11
CA ASN A 63 -7.27 -7.67 4.25
C ASN A 63 -6.92 -9.16 4.02
N ASP A 64 -7.12 -9.63 2.79
CA ASP A 64 -6.86 -11.04 2.45
C ASP A 64 -5.38 -11.31 2.09
N PHE A 65 -4.60 -10.24 1.87
CA PHE A 65 -3.20 -10.35 1.41
C PHE A 65 -2.17 -9.77 2.38
N ILE A 66 -2.58 -8.98 3.37
CA ILE A 66 -1.64 -8.25 4.23
C ILE A 66 -0.73 -9.17 5.05
N GLU A 67 -1.21 -10.33 5.44
CA GLU A 67 -0.45 -11.32 6.23
C GLU A 67 0.41 -12.26 5.38
N GLN A 68 0.27 -12.23 4.05
CA GLN A 68 1.07 -13.08 3.17
C GLN A 68 2.52 -12.59 3.12
N GLU A 69 3.44 -13.48 2.77
CA GLU A 69 4.87 -13.13 2.60
C GLU A 69 5.08 -12.13 1.47
N GLY A 70 6.11 -11.30 1.62
CA GLY A 70 6.54 -10.30 0.63
C GLY A 70 5.89 -8.93 0.80
N ASN A 71 6.32 -8.01 -0.05
CA ASN A 71 5.89 -6.63 -0.06
C ASN A 71 4.74 -6.43 -1.07
N ILE A 72 3.83 -5.52 -0.76
CA ILE A 72 2.71 -5.20 -1.64
C ILE A 72 2.90 -3.80 -2.22
N LEU A 73 2.94 -3.70 -3.54
CA LEU A 73 2.99 -2.42 -4.26
C LEU A 73 1.60 -2.03 -4.75
N VAL A 74 1.14 -0.86 -4.34
CA VAL A 74 -0.12 -0.25 -4.77
C VAL A 74 0.18 0.90 -5.74
N LEU A 75 -0.22 0.75 -6.99
CA LEU A 75 -0.05 1.78 -8.02
C LEU A 75 -1.18 2.82 -7.93
N CYS A 76 -0.80 4.07 -7.82
CA CYS A 76 -1.71 5.21 -7.64
C CYS A 76 -1.63 6.19 -8.82
N GLY A 77 -2.76 6.80 -9.17
CA GLY A 77 -2.84 7.75 -10.28
C GLY A 77 -2.22 9.14 -10.02
N GLY A 78 -1.87 9.45 -8.77
CA GLY A 78 -1.30 10.75 -8.41
C GLY A 78 -0.82 10.86 -6.97
N ARG A 79 -0.09 11.96 -6.67
CA ARG A 79 0.54 12.20 -5.35
C ARG A 79 -0.48 12.21 -4.20
N GLY A 80 -1.58 12.95 -4.36
CA GLY A 80 -2.63 13.04 -3.35
C GLY A 80 -3.29 11.69 -3.07
N THR A 81 -3.38 10.83 -4.09
CA THR A 81 -3.92 9.48 -3.96
C THR A 81 -2.96 8.58 -3.18
N THR A 82 -1.63 8.67 -3.39
CA THR A 82 -0.66 7.87 -2.63
C THR A 82 -0.76 8.18 -1.14
N LEU A 83 -0.79 9.45 -0.78
CA LEU A 83 -0.91 9.90 0.61
C LEU A 83 -2.24 9.46 1.24
N LYS A 84 -3.36 9.76 0.54
CA LYS A 84 -4.70 9.39 1.03
C LYS A 84 -4.80 7.89 1.32
N LEU A 85 -4.45 7.06 0.33
CA LEU A 85 -4.57 5.61 0.47
C LEU A 85 -3.63 5.05 1.55
N ALA A 86 -2.38 5.52 1.64
CA ALA A 86 -1.46 5.09 2.69
C ALA A 86 -2.01 5.40 4.09
N SER A 87 -2.50 6.62 4.32
CA SER A 87 -3.02 7.06 5.61
C SER A 87 -4.28 6.29 6.05
N TYR A 88 -5.24 6.10 5.13
CA TYR A 88 -6.45 5.33 5.46
C TYR A 88 -6.16 3.84 5.65
N THR A 89 -5.27 3.27 4.85
CA THR A 89 -4.86 1.88 5.01
C THR A 89 -4.15 1.66 6.34
N LYS A 90 -3.24 2.58 6.72
CA LYS A 90 -2.59 2.56 8.04
C LYS A 90 -3.63 2.56 9.15
N MET A 91 -4.55 3.52 9.14
CA MET A 91 -5.60 3.63 10.16
C MET A 91 -6.42 2.35 10.28
N TYR A 92 -6.86 1.79 9.15
CA TYR A 92 -7.68 0.58 9.10
C TYR A 92 -6.97 -0.65 9.69
N PHE A 93 -5.73 -0.89 9.29
CA PHE A 93 -5.00 -2.09 9.72
C PHE A 93 -4.37 -1.94 11.11
N GLU A 94 -4.06 -0.72 11.55
CA GLU A 94 -3.66 -0.43 12.93
C GLU A 94 -4.80 -0.77 13.90
N GLU A 95 -6.02 -0.29 13.66
CA GLU A 95 -7.20 -0.59 14.49
C GLU A 95 -7.50 -2.10 14.59
N LYS A 96 -7.16 -2.85 13.55
CA LYS A 96 -7.33 -4.31 13.51
C LYS A 96 -6.13 -5.09 14.07
N GLY A 97 -5.04 -4.43 14.41
CA GLY A 97 -3.82 -5.08 14.88
C GLY A 97 -3.16 -6.01 13.86
N MET A 98 -3.41 -5.79 12.57
CA MET A 98 -2.90 -6.64 11.47
C MET A 98 -1.50 -6.23 10.98
N LEU A 99 -0.98 -5.12 11.47
CA LEU A 99 0.39 -4.66 11.19
C LEU A 99 1.16 -4.49 12.49
N PRO A 100 2.41 -4.96 12.55
CA PRO A 100 3.24 -4.76 13.72
C PRO A 100 3.60 -3.27 13.89
N ASP A 101 3.63 -2.80 15.12
CA ASP A 101 4.24 -1.51 15.44
C ASP A 101 5.77 -1.64 15.39
N MET A 102 6.40 -0.96 14.44
CA MET A 102 7.83 -0.95 14.21
C MET A 102 8.51 0.31 14.78
N SER A 103 7.84 1.05 15.65
CA SER A 103 8.36 2.30 16.22
C SER A 103 9.69 2.14 16.97
N CYS A 104 10.01 0.92 17.43
CA CYS A 104 11.28 0.60 18.09
C CYS A 104 12.36 0.05 17.14
N ASP A 105 12.07 -0.13 15.85
CA ASP A 105 13.07 -0.58 14.87
C ASP A 105 14.04 0.56 14.54
N GLU A 106 15.35 0.30 14.64
CA GLU A 106 16.38 1.32 14.45
C GLU A 106 16.41 1.92 13.05
N GLU A 107 16.12 1.13 12.00
CA GLU A 107 16.10 1.61 10.62
C GLU A 107 14.87 2.50 10.38
N ILE A 108 13.73 2.12 10.94
CA ILE A 108 12.51 2.92 10.88
C ILE A 108 12.70 4.25 11.65
N GLN A 109 13.32 4.23 12.83
CA GLN A 109 13.61 5.45 13.59
C GLN A 109 14.52 6.41 12.82
N ARG A 110 15.59 5.90 12.19
CA ARG A 110 16.47 6.73 11.34
C ARG A 110 15.71 7.34 10.16
N ALA A 111 14.86 6.55 9.51
CA ALA A 111 14.06 7.05 8.41
C ALA A 111 13.06 8.13 8.87
N ILE A 112 12.43 7.95 10.03
CA ILE A 112 11.54 8.96 10.62
C ILE A 112 12.30 10.27 10.89
N GLU A 113 13.51 10.22 11.43
CA GLU A 113 14.31 11.43 11.66
C GLU A 113 14.67 12.14 10.34
N ILE A 114 14.96 11.40 9.29
CA ILE A 114 15.19 12.00 7.94
C ILE A 114 13.92 12.66 7.43
N VAL A 115 12.77 12.02 7.56
CA VAL A 115 11.48 12.58 7.13
C VAL A 115 11.16 13.86 7.92
N LYS A 116 11.39 13.89 9.23
CA LYS A 116 11.19 15.08 10.07
C LYS A 116 12.06 16.24 9.61
N LEU A 117 13.33 15.98 9.30
CA LEU A 117 14.28 17.00 8.84
C LEU A 117 13.89 17.59 7.48
N GLU A 118 13.40 16.75 6.56
CA GLU A 118 13.10 17.16 5.18
C GLU A 118 11.69 17.73 5.02
N ASN A 119 10.71 17.14 5.71
CA ASN A 119 9.28 17.42 5.51
C ASN A 119 8.62 18.07 6.73
N GLY A 120 9.25 18.02 7.90
CA GLY A 120 8.73 18.52 9.17
C GLY A 120 8.12 17.43 10.07
N GLU A 121 7.96 17.80 11.34
CA GLU A 121 7.54 16.90 12.44
C GLU A 121 6.14 16.25 12.26
N ASN A 122 5.27 16.86 11.45
CA ASN A 122 3.90 16.43 11.27
C ASN A 122 3.64 15.76 9.91
N ASP A 123 4.70 15.31 9.20
CA ASP A 123 4.50 14.63 7.93
C ASP A 123 3.79 13.28 8.12
N PRO A 124 2.68 13.00 7.41
CA PRO A 124 1.94 11.74 7.53
C PRO A 124 2.76 10.49 7.25
N LEU A 125 3.88 10.60 6.53
CA LEU A 125 4.80 9.49 6.26
C LEU A 125 5.39 8.92 7.56
N ILE A 126 5.61 9.76 8.56
CA ILE A 126 6.13 9.36 9.86
C ILE A 126 5.23 8.29 10.51
N GLU A 127 3.93 8.57 10.54
CA GLU A 127 2.96 7.62 11.11
C GLU A 127 2.79 6.35 10.27
N CYS A 128 2.92 6.46 8.95
CA CYS A 128 2.88 5.31 8.06
C CYS A 128 4.10 4.39 8.27
N LEU A 129 5.30 4.95 8.39
CA LEU A 129 6.55 4.20 8.57
C LEU A 129 6.54 3.35 9.83
N LYS A 130 5.93 3.82 10.92
CA LYS A 130 5.80 3.06 12.17
C LYS A 130 5.09 1.71 11.98
N PHE A 131 4.29 1.55 10.94
CA PHE A 131 3.55 0.32 10.63
C PHE A 131 4.04 -0.37 9.34
N GLY A 132 5.24 -0.06 8.89
CA GLY A 132 5.79 -0.64 7.66
C GLY A 132 5.02 -0.26 6.40
N ILE A 133 4.40 0.92 6.40
CA ILE A 133 3.70 1.50 5.24
C ILE A 133 4.48 2.71 4.75
N CYS A 134 4.63 2.86 3.45
CA CYS A 134 5.18 4.08 2.88
C CYS A 134 4.45 4.51 1.61
N TYR A 135 4.68 5.75 1.20
CA TYR A 135 4.33 6.22 -0.14
C TYR A 135 5.55 6.81 -0.83
N HIS A 136 5.62 6.62 -2.14
CA HIS A 136 6.71 7.07 -2.99
C HIS A 136 6.13 7.83 -4.19
N ASN A 137 6.42 9.12 -4.28
CA ASN A 137 5.97 9.98 -5.35
C ASN A 137 6.98 11.11 -5.63
N SER A 138 6.78 11.84 -6.71
CA SER A 138 7.71 12.89 -7.14
C SER A 138 7.75 14.13 -6.21
N GLY A 139 6.87 14.21 -5.21
CA GLY A 139 6.86 15.30 -4.23
C GLY A 139 7.84 15.12 -3.08
N LEU A 140 8.35 13.91 -2.88
CA LEU A 140 9.36 13.64 -1.86
C LEU A 140 10.75 14.11 -2.32
N SER A 141 11.59 14.52 -1.38
CA SER A 141 13.01 14.83 -1.64
C SER A 141 13.77 13.58 -2.08
N SER A 142 14.93 13.77 -2.71
CA SER A 142 15.78 12.64 -3.11
C SER A 142 16.22 11.81 -1.92
N LEU A 143 16.55 12.46 -0.81
CA LEU A 143 17.00 11.79 0.41
C LEU A 143 15.90 10.92 1.01
N VAL A 144 14.66 11.42 1.10
CA VAL A 144 13.52 10.63 1.60
C VAL A 144 13.22 9.44 0.68
N LYS A 145 13.31 9.64 -0.65
CA LYS A 145 13.12 8.54 -1.61
C LYS A 145 14.15 7.43 -1.43
N GLU A 146 15.45 7.79 -1.37
CA GLU A 146 16.54 6.83 -1.16
C GLU A 146 16.36 6.06 0.15
N THR A 147 15.96 6.76 1.23
CA THR A 147 15.69 6.16 2.53
C THR A 147 14.54 5.14 2.45
N ILE A 148 13.42 5.49 1.78
CA ILE A 148 12.29 4.57 1.58
C ILE A 148 12.73 3.34 0.76
N GLU A 149 13.50 3.54 -0.31
CA GLU A 149 14.00 2.46 -1.16
C GLU A 149 14.93 1.52 -0.38
N GLU A 150 15.75 2.04 0.53
CA GLU A 150 16.57 1.23 1.43
C GLU A 150 15.71 0.39 2.38
N LEU A 151 14.71 0.99 3.04
CA LEU A 151 13.78 0.27 3.90
C LEU A 151 13.05 -0.86 3.14
N VAL A 152 12.66 -0.62 1.89
CA VAL A 152 12.04 -1.64 1.02
C VAL A 152 13.02 -2.79 0.76
N ARG A 153 14.26 -2.49 0.38
CA ARG A 153 15.31 -3.51 0.16
C ARG A 153 15.61 -4.34 1.40
N ASN A 154 15.52 -3.72 2.57
CA ASN A 154 15.74 -4.36 3.88
C ASN A 154 14.48 -5.07 4.43
N ASN A 155 13.41 -5.19 3.61
CA ASN A 155 12.13 -5.80 4.00
C ASN A 155 11.47 -5.18 5.24
N LYS A 156 11.70 -3.88 5.50
CA LYS A 156 11.06 -3.13 6.58
C LYS A 156 9.69 -2.57 6.19
N ILE A 157 9.38 -2.55 4.91
CA ILE A 157 8.13 -2.00 4.37
C ILE A 157 7.26 -3.12 3.84
N LYS A 158 6.02 -3.19 4.31
CA LYS A 158 5.01 -4.15 3.87
C LYS A 158 4.17 -3.60 2.72
N LEU A 159 3.74 -2.35 2.82
CA LEU A 159 2.88 -1.70 1.83
C LEU A 159 3.55 -0.45 1.25
N ILE A 160 3.59 -0.38 -0.08
CA ILE A 160 4.20 0.71 -0.82
C ILE A 160 3.15 1.32 -1.75
N PHE A 161 2.83 2.59 -1.55
CA PHE A 161 1.94 3.35 -2.43
C PHE A 161 2.77 4.23 -3.38
N ALA A 162 2.80 3.92 -4.67
CA ALA A 162 3.63 4.65 -5.62
C ALA A 162 2.85 5.13 -6.84
N THR A 163 3.28 6.24 -7.43
CA THR A 163 2.80 6.67 -8.74
C THR A 163 3.45 5.85 -9.86
N THR A 164 2.72 5.62 -10.95
CA THR A 164 3.17 4.76 -12.07
C THR A 164 4.49 5.18 -12.69
N THR A 165 4.78 6.48 -12.73
CA THR A 165 6.04 7.02 -13.28
C THR A 165 7.26 6.65 -12.44
N LEU A 166 7.09 6.32 -11.18
CA LEU A 166 8.17 5.97 -10.25
C LEU A 166 8.35 4.47 -10.09
N ALA A 167 7.28 3.70 -10.25
CA ALA A 167 7.35 2.24 -10.23
C ALA A 167 8.24 1.66 -11.36
N GLN A 168 8.42 2.41 -12.45
CA GLN A 168 9.31 2.03 -13.56
C GLN A 168 10.81 2.26 -13.24
N GLY A 169 11.13 3.12 -12.29
CA GLY A 169 12.52 3.45 -11.91
C GLY A 169 13.02 2.75 -10.63
N MET A 170 12.10 2.19 -9.85
CA MET A 170 12.47 1.47 -8.63
C MET A 170 12.77 0.01 -8.95
N ASN A 171 13.99 -0.41 -8.67
CA ASN A 171 14.40 -1.80 -8.77
C ASN A 171 13.92 -2.52 -7.50
N PHE A 172 12.66 -2.96 -7.51
CA PHE A 172 12.15 -3.84 -6.46
C PHE A 172 12.83 -5.21 -6.57
N PRO A 173 13.25 -5.79 -5.45
CA PRO A 173 13.83 -7.13 -5.42
C PRO A 173 12.85 -8.22 -5.84
#